data_e2150f2885c4e5d502c3d43f9c2f0452
#
_entry.id   e2150f2885c4e5d502c3d43f9c2f0452
#
_cell.length_a   1.000
_cell.length_b   1.000
_cell.length_c   1.000
_cell.angle_alpha   90.00
_cell.angle_beta   90.00
_cell.angle_gamma   90.00
#
_symmetry.space_group_name_H-M   'P 1'
#
loop_
_entity.id
_entity.type
_entity.pdbx_description
1 polymer ?
#
loop_
_entity_poly.entity_id
_entity_poly.type
_entity_poly.pdbx_seq_one_letter_code
_entity_poly.pdbx_strand_id
1 'polypeptide(L)' 'MWTLVFVYFYDATPYVEHVSTHTNMVECFQAREALSENHGKGGGYFKPEQQALCINMNES' A
#
# COMPACT_ATOMS: atom_id res chain seq x y z
N MET A 1 13.75 -6.22 -2.37
CA MET A 1 12.88 -5.97 -1.23
C MET A 1 11.62 -5.25 -1.67
N TRP A 2 10.48 -5.61 -1.13
CA TRP A 2 9.21 -5.03 -1.51
C TRP A 2 8.75 -4.05 -0.45
N THR A 3 8.35 -2.86 -0.87
CA THR A 3 7.86 -1.82 0.02
C THR A 3 6.40 -1.57 -0.24
N LEU A 4 5.60 -1.61 0.82
CA LEU A 4 4.19 -1.26 0.75
C LEU A 4 4.04 0.22 1.08
N VAL A 5 3.46 0.96 0.14
CA VAL A 5 3.18 2.37 0.33
C VAL A 5 1.68 2.60 0.20
N PHE A 6 1.18 3.57 0.96
CA PHE A 6 -0.22 3.97 0.93
C PHE A 6 -0.30 5.38 0.35
N VAL A 7 -1.06 5.49 -0.74
CA VAL A 7 -1.24 6.78 -1.42
C VAL A 7 -2.67 7.23 -1.20
N TYR A 8 -2.85 8.47 -0.78
CA TYR A 8 -4.18 9.02 -0.59
C TYR A 8 -4.19 10.50 -0.94
N PHE A 9 -5.38 11.00 -1.24
CA PHE A 9 -5.56 12.40 -1.57
C PHE A 9 -6.33 13.07 -0.44
N TYR A 10 -5.84 14.23 -0.04
CA TYR A 10 -6.53 15.06 0.93
C TYR A 10 -6.53 16.48 0.40
N ASP A 11 -7.73 17.05 0.25
CA ASP A 11 -7.90 18.41 -0.26
C ASP A 11 -7.18 18.58 -1.61
N ALA A 12 -7.35 17.58 -2.50
CA ALA A 12 -6.75 17.53 -3.83
C ALA A 12 -5.24 17.45 -3.82
N THR A 13 -4.62 17.17 -2.69
CA THR A 13 -3.17 17.02 -2.58
C THR A 13 -2.83 15.55 -2.36
N PRO A 14 -1.93 14.98 -3.16
CA PRO A 14 -1.53 13.58 -2.97
C PRO A 14 -0.52 13.43 -1.83
N TYR A 15 -0.70 12.39 -1.05
CA TYR A 15 0.21 12.02 0.03
C TYR A 15 0.62 10.57 -0.14
N VAL A 16 1.88 10.27 0.18
CA VAL A 16 2.41 8.92 0.11
C VAL A 16 3.02 8.58 1.46
N GLU A 17 2.61 7.46 2.04
CA GLU A 17 3.14 7.01 3.32
C GLU A 17 3.77 5.64 3.16
N HIS A 18 4.95 5.46 3.73
CA HIS A 18 5.59 4.16 3.82
C HIS A 18 4.90 3.37 4.93
N VAL A 19 4.39 2.19 4.59
CA VAL A 19 3.69 1.35 5.55
C VAL A 19 4.61 0.28 6.12
N SER A 20 5.22 -0.53 5.25
CA SER A 20 6.04 -1.63 5.69
C SER A 20 6.95 -2.11 4.56
N THR A 21 7.95 -2.92 4.94
CA THR A 21 8.89 -3.50 3.98
C THR A 21 8.87 -5.01 4.14
N HIS A 22 8.95 -5.73 3.03
CA HIS A 22 8.85 -7.18 3.03
C HIS A 22 9.90 -7.80 2.11
N THR A 23 10.26 -9.03 2.42
CA THR A 23 11.30 -9.73 1.66
C THR A 23 10.78 -10.30 0.34
N ASN A 24 9.48 -10.55 0.23
CA ASN A 24 8.92 -11.06 -1.02
C ASN A 24 7.56 -10.42 -1.30
N MET A 25 7.13 -10.58 -2.55
CA MET A 25 5.91 -9.96 -3.05
C MET A 25 4.66 -10.48 -2.35
N VAL A 26 4.64 -11.77 -2.03
CA VAL A 26 3.46 -12.37 -1.41
C VAL A 26 3.20 -11.74 -0.04
N GLU A 27 4.25 -11.55 0.74
CA GLU A 27 4.10 -10.89 2.05
C GLU A 27 3.61 -9.45 1.89
N CYS A 28 4.10 -8.77 0.87
CA CYS A 28 3.66 -7.40 0.62
C CYS A 28 2.18 -7.34 0.27
N PHE A 29 1.71 -8.26 -0.57
CA PHE A 29 0.30 -8.32 -0.91
C PHE A 29 -0.58 -8.70 0.27
N GLN A 30 -0.10 -9.57 1.15
CA GLN A 30 -0.84 -9.90 2.36
C GLN A 30 -0.97 -8.68 3.28
N ALA A 31 0.09 -7.92 3.41
CA ALA A 31 0.06 -6.69 4.19
C ALA A 31 -0.87 -5.66 3.55
N ARG A 32 -0.91 -5.61 2.22
CA ARG A 32 -1.80 -4.72 1.50
C ARG A 32 -3.26 -5.08 1.76
N GLU A 33 -3.57 -6.37 1.78
CA GLU A 33 -4.94 -6.80 2.09
C GLU A 33 -5.34 -6.43 3.52
N ALA A 34 -4.43 -6.62 4.47
CA ALA A 34 -4.70 -6.24 5.86
C ALA A 34 -4.91 -4.72 5.97
N LEU A 35 -4.12 -3.95 5.23
CA LEU A 35 -4.27 -2.50 5.22
C LEU A 35 -5.63 -2.10 4.65
N SER A 36 -6.11 -2.78 3.62
CA SER A 36 -7.39 -2.47 3.01
C SER A 36 -8.55 -2.72 3.97
N GLU A 37 -8.40 -3.67 4.89
CA GLU A 37 -9.46 -3.94 5.86
C GLU A 37 -9.54 -2.88 6.94
N ASN A 38 -8.43 -2.19 7.19
CA ASN A 38 -8.41 -1.10 8.17
C ASN A 38 -8.74 0.26 7.56
N HIS A 39 -8.32 0.50 6.32
CA HIS A 39 -8.43 1.81 5.69
C HIS A 39 -9.25 1.83 4.42
N GLY A 40 -9.64 0.68 3.91
CA GLY A 40 -10.37 0.57 2.65
C GLY A 40 -11.62 -0.25 2.79
N LYS A 41 -11.94 -0.99 1.73
CA LYS A 41 -13.14 -1.80 1.64
C LYS A 41 -12.89 -3.28 1.98
N GLY A 42 -11.65 -3.66 2.28
CA GLY A 42 -11.30 -5.04 2.52
C GLY A 42 -11.00 -5.81 1.25
N GLY A 43 -10.36 -6.98 1.39
CA GLY A 43 -10.05 -7.83 0.25
C GLY A 43 -9.08 -7.23 -0.76
N GLY A 44 -8.27 -6.27 -0.35
CA GLY A 44 -7.33 -5.62 -1.23
C GLY A 44 -7.90 -4.41 -1.97
N TYR A 45 -9.13 -4.02 -1.67
CA TYR A 45 -9.77 -2.88 -2.34
C TYR A 45 -9.76 -1.64 -1.46
N PHE A 46 -9.65 -0.49 -2.10
CA PHE A 46 -9.56 0.80 -1.41
C PHE A 46 -10.62 1.75 -1.95
N LYS A 47 -10.90 2.78 -1.17
CA LYS A 47 -11.84 3.83 -1.58
C LYS A 47 -11.23 4.62 -2.75
N PRO A 48 -12.06 5.33 -3.54
CA PRO A 48 -11.57 6.00 -4.74
C PRO A 48 -10.39 6.95 -4.55
N GLU A 49 -10.27 7.55 -3.36
CA GLU A 49 -9.19 8.50 -3.10
C GLU A 49 -8.01 7.87 -2.36
N GLN A 50 -7.98 6.54 -2.31
CA GLN A 50 -6.95 5.79 -1.59
C GLN A 50 -6.41 4.68 -2.48
N GLN A 51 -5.14 4.35 -2.29
CA GLN A 51 -4.52 3.27 -3.02
C GLN A 51 -3.30 2.77 -2.26
N ALA A 52 -3.04 1.49 -2.33
CA ALA A 52 -1.83 0.91 -1.76
C ALA A 52 -1.06 0.19 -2.86
N LEU A 53 0.25 0.36 -2.86
CA LEU A 53 1.11 -0.18 -3.90
C LEU A 53 2.24 -0.97 -3.28
N CYS A 54 2.55 -2.12 -3.89
CA CYS A 54 3.74 -2.89 -3.55
C CYS A 54 4.80 -2.57 -4.61
N ILE A 55 5.88 -1.96 -4.19
CA ILE A 55 6.94 -1.49 -5.07
C ILE A 55 8.20 -2.30 -4.81
N ASN A 56 8.80 -2.83 -5.86
CA ASN A 56 10.06 -3.54 -5.72
C ASN A 56 11.20 -2.54 -5.65
N MET A 57 11.78 -2.41 -4.48
CA MET A 57 12.91 -1.51 -4.25
C MET A 57 14.21 -2.28 -4.44
N ASN A 58 14.54 -2.53 -5.67
CA ASN A 58 15.77 -3.21 -6.00
C ASN A 58 16.92 -2.22 -5.95
N GLU A 59 17.90 -2.50 -5.09
CA GLU A 59 18.99 -1.57 -4.85
C GLU A 59 20.24 -1.84 -5.66
N SER A 60 20.17 -2.74 -6.59
CA SER A 60 21.35 -3.06 -7.38
C SER A 60 21.83 -1.88 -8.20
#